data_797e015be53950ddad8a9a23d503bf4d
#
_entry.id   797e015be53950ddad8a9a23d503bf4d
#
_cell.length_a   1.000
_cell.length_b   1.000
_cell.length_c   1.000
_cell.angle_alpha   90.00
_cell.angle_beta   90.00
_cell.angle_gamma   90.00
#
_symmetry.space_group_name_H-M   'P 1'
#
loop_
_entity.id
_entity.type
_entity.pdbx_description
1 polymer ?
#
loop_
_entity_poly.entity_id
_entity_poly.type
_entity_poly.pdbx_seq_one_letter_code
_entity_poly.pdbx_strand_id
1 'polypeptide(L)'
;MSSKIKGLLKARGPIKKIGVIGMGYVGIPAAVLFADAPEFDYVYGFQRDSKTSGYKIDMLNAGESPLKGEEPGLDELIKKVTGNAESDGDGKSSGKSVGRKKFECTSDFSRLSECDAITLAIQTPFKSREDLIPDFTPLIMGLRNAGRYLTPGTLVVLESTITPGTTEGMAREILEEESGLVAGVDFCLAHAPERVMVGRLLRNIREHDRIVGGIKSYGADGALPDGMDSPSTKRAMELYGPVLTKGELIPMSATAAEVTKTAENTFRDLQIAAANQLALYCEAMGINFYDVRRGVNSLKGEGITRAMLWPGAGVGGHCLTKDTYHLERGVKIVNTELGLNAGTKDSRMSPEPLDFPEGKESLYVLARQINDFMPHHMFTLTKSALRRAGKVLEGPENEIKIALLGWAFLANSDDARDTPAEIYYRLCKDAGADISIHDPHVLSYPGLDEGDTISQDFDGVIAGADVIAVLAGHKEYLTLKPEEVAKRVGVKCPVIVDGRNVIDPDMWIEAGFIYKGIGRGDKNVHRLILSGQHISKSPEMKS
;
A
#
# COMPACT_ATOMS: atom_id res chain seq x y z
N MET A 1 -5.06 24.81 31.45
CA MET A 1 -5.54 24.28 30.16
C MET A 1 -5.82 22.76 30.17
N SER A 2 -4.93 21.95 30.71
CA SER A 2 -5.18 20.48 30.89
C SER A 2 -6.45 20.15 31.69
N SER A 3 -6.92 21.03 32.56
CA SER A 3 -8.14 20.84 33.36
C SER A 3 -9.42 21.02 32.56
N LYS A 4 -9.45 21.89 31.53
CA LYS A 4 -10.63 22.15 30.72
C LYS A 4 -10.99 20.92 29.87
N ILE A 5 -10.04 20.37 29.11
CA ILE A 5 -10.30 19.17 28.29
C ILE A 5 -10.71 17.98 29.15
N LYS A 6 -10.08 17.76 30.32
CA LYS A 6 -10.47 16.68 31.24
C LYS A 6 -11.91 16.85 31.75
N GLY A 7 -12.32 18.10 32.01
CA GLY A 7 -13.70 18.42 32.39
C GLY A 7 -14.70 18.12 31.29
N LEU A 8 -14.36 18.52 30.05
CA LEU A 8 -15.19 18.26 28.86
C LEU A 8 -15.33 16.76 28.57
N LEU A 9 -14.24 16.01 28.64
CA LEU A 9 -14.27 14.54 28.44
C LEU A 9 -15.10 13.86 29.53
N LYS A 10 -14.98 14.29 30.79
CA LYS A 10 -15.83 13.76 31.88
C LYS A 10 -17.30 14.07 31.66
N ALA A 11 -17.65 15.25 31.20
CA ALA A 11 -19.02 15.64 30.92
C ALA A 11 -19.61 14.88 29.70
N ARG A 12 -18.80 14.62 28.68
CA ARG A 12 -19.20 13.87 27.49
C ARG A 12 -19.36 12.37 27.76
N GLY A 13 -18.59 11.83 28.69
CA GLY A 13 -18.63 10.41 29.05
C GLY A 13 -17.85 9.52 28.05
N PRO A 14 -18.11 8.20 28.02
CA PRO A 14 -17.45 7.26 27.14
C PRO A 14 -17.83 7.53 25.68
N ILE A 15 -16.99 7.06 24.75
CA ILE A 15 -17.30 7.11 23.31
C ILE A 15 -18.46 6.17 23.01
N LYS A 16 -19.51 6.70 22.40
CA LYS A 16 -20.73 5.95 22.05
C LYS A 16 -21.07 6.06 20.57
N LYS A 17 -20.92 7.24 20.00
CA LYS A 17 -21.19 7.49 18.59
C LYS A 17 -19.91 7.86 17.85
N ILE A 18 -19.66 7.22 16.71
CA ILE A 18 -18.44 7.39 15.93
C ILE A 18 -18.80 7.82 14.51
N GLY A 19 -18.05 8.78 13.98
CA GLY A 19 -18.09 9.18 12.58
C GLY A 19 -16.80 8.74 11.88
N VAL A 20 -16.91 8.02 10.76
CA VAL A 20 -15.77 7.61 9.93
C VAL A 20 -15.86 8.31 8.59
N ILE A 21 -14.94 9.23 8.29
CA ILE A 21 -14.89 9.98 7.04
C ILE A 21 -13.97 9.27 6.04
N GLY A 22 -14.54 8.87 4.90
CA GLY A 22 -13.81 8.18 3.84
C GLY A 22 -14.08 6.68 3.81
N MET A 23 -15.02 6.25 2.96
CA MET A 23 -15.43 4.85 2.79
C MET A 23 -14.56 4.16 1.72
N GLY A 24 -13.33 3.80 2.12
CA GLY A 24 -12.35 3.07 1.34
C GLY A 24 -11.86 1.81 2.05
N TYR A 25 -10.71 1.26 1.60
CA TYR A 25 -10.08 0.03 2.14
C TYR A 25 -9.71 0.10 3.64
N VAL A 26 -9.64 1.30 4.22
CA VAL A 26 -9.42 1.51 5.66
C VAL A 26 -10.74 1.83 6.36
N GLY A 27 -11.47 2.83 5.85
CA GLY A 27 -12.64 3.35 6.56
C GLY A 27 -13.81 2.38 6.64
N ILE A 28 -14.07 1.56 5.60
CA ILE A 28 -15.17 0.58 5.64
C ILE A 28 -14.91 -0.48 6.71
N PRO A 29 -13.79 -1.21 6.70
CA PRO A 29 -13.50 -2.20 7.74
C PRO A 29 -13.48 -1.60 9.16
N ALA A 30 -12.89 -0.41 9.33
CA ALA A 30 -12.88 0.27 10.63
C ALA A 30 -14.30 0.58 11.12
N ALA A 31 -15.14 1.18 10.25
CA ALA A 31 -16.52 1.54 10.61
C ALA A 31 -17.36 0.34 11.03
N VAL A 32 -17.29 -0.77 10.27
CA VAL A 32 -18.07 -1.96 10.61
C VAL A 32 -17.54 -2.68 11.85
N LEU A 33 -16.22 -2.63 12.11
CA LEU A 33 -15.64 -3.16 13.34
C LEU A 33 -16.03 -2.34 14.56
N PHE A 34 -16.03 -1.01 14.45
CA PHE A 34 -16.59 -0.15 15.51
C PHE A 34 -18.06 -0.45 15.76
N ALA A 35 -18.87 -0.61 14.70
CA ALA A 35 -20.29 -0.92 14.85
C ALA A 35 -20.54 -2.31 15.47
N ASP A 36 -19.62 -3.27 15.25
CA ASP A 36 -19.71 -4.62 15.81
C ASP A 36 -19.33 -4.65 17.30
N ALA A 37 -18.49 -3.72 17.76
CA ALA A 37 -18.07 -3.65 19.14
C ALA A 37 -19.24 -3.27 20.06
N PRO A 38 -19.43 -3.98 21.19
CA PRO A 38 -20.56 -3.76 22.10
C PRO A 38 -20.50 -2.42 22.85
N GLU A 39 -19.31 -1.84 22.98
CA GLU A 39 -19.06 -0.57 23.67
C GLU A 39 -19.67 0.63 22.95
N PHE A 40 -19.85 0.55 21.64
CA PHE A 40 -20.35 1.64 20.80
C PHE A 40 -21.83 1.44 20.44
N ASP A 41 -22.58 2.52 20.45
CA ASP A 41 -24.02 2.52 20.21
C ASP A 41 -24.35 2.67 18.72
N TYR A 42 -23.59 3.54 18.01
CA TYR A 42 -23.84 3.83 16.60
C TYR A 42 -22.61 4.35 15.86
N VAL A 43 -22.50 3.99 14.57
CA VAL A 43 -21.41 4.44 13.69
C VAL A 43 -21.99 5.03 12.40
N TYR A 44 -21.53 6.20 12.04
CA TYR A 44 -21.80 6.85 10.76
C TYR A 44 -20.58 6.73 9.84
N GLY A 45 -20.79 6.18 8.65
CA GLY A 45 -19.81 6.27 7.56
C GLY A 45 -20.11 7.51 6.70
N PHE A 46 -19.14 8.39 6.54
CA PHE A 46 -19.32 9.60 5.73
C PHE A 46 -18.64 9.46 4.38
N GLN A 47 -19.42 9.56 3.32
CA GLN A 47 -18.97 9.50 1.94
C GLN A 47 -19.58 10.66 1.15
N ARG A 48 -18.78 11.34 0.31
CA ARG A 48 -19.31 12.37 -0.58
C ARG A 48 -20.24 11.74 -1.62
N ASP A 49 -21.40 12.34 -1.82
CA ASP A 49 -22.25 12.03 -2.95
C ASP A 49 -21.62 12.63 -4.23
N SER A 50 -20.98 11.79 -5.02
CA SER A 50 -20.31 12.16 -6.26
C SER A 50 -20.51 11.08 -7.32
N LYS A 51 -20.40 11.44 -8.59
CA LYS A 51 -20.54 10.50 -9.73
C LYS A 51 -19.60 9.29 -9.63
N THR A 52 -18.44 9.44 -8.99
CA THR A 52 -17.41 8.41 -8.92
C THR A 52 -17.43 7.59 -7.63
N SER A 53 -18.10 8.03 -6.58
CA SER A 53 -18.04 7.37 -5.27
C SER A 53 -19.35 7.40 -4.46
N GLY A 54 -20.38 8.11 -4.92
CA GLY A 54 -21.69 8.19 -4.24
C GLY A 54 -22.40 6.83 -4.14
N TYR A 55 -22.22 5.97 -5.16
CA TYR A 55 -22.77 4.62 -5.19
C TYR A 55 -22.43 3.77 -3.94
N LYS A 56 -21.34 4.09 -3.25
CA LYS A 56 -20.91 3.38 -2.03
C LYS A 56 -21.91 3.56 -0.88
N ILE A 57 -22.62 4.69 -0.85
CA ILE A 57 -23.62 4.98 0.18
C ILE A 57 -24.74 3.96 0.08
N ASP A 58 -25.28 3.78 -1.12
CA ASP A 58 -26.40 2.88 -1.36
C ASP A 58 -26.00 1.42 -1.12
N MET A 59 -24.83 0.98 -1.64
CA MET A 59 -24.33 -0.37 -1.45
C MET A 59 -24.15 -0.70 0.03
N LEU A 60 -23.44 0.16 0.78
CA LEU A 60 -23.20 -0.08 2.21
C LEU A 60 -24.50 -0.13 3.01
N ASN A 61 -25.46 0.75 2.72
CA ASN A 61 -26.76 0.75 3.40
C ASN A 61 -27.64 -0.46 3.00
N ALA A 62 -27.42 -1.03 1.81
CA ALA A 62 -28.04 -2.29 1.38
C ALA A 62 -27.38 -3.53 2.01
N GLY A 63 -26.29 -3.37 2.75
CA GLY A 63 -25.53 -4.49 3.33
C GLY A 63 -24.52 -5.11 2.37
N GLU A 64 -24.10 -4.37 1.33
CA GLU A 64 -23.18 -4.83 0.30
C GLU A 64 -21.84 -4.09 0.38
N SER A 65 -20.73 -4.81 0.15
CA SER A 65 -19.40 -4.22 0.10
C SER A 65 -19.12 -3.57 -1.27
N PRO A 66 -18.73 -2.29 -1.31
CA PRO A 66 -18.26 -1.69 -2.56
C PRO A 66 -16.78 -1.97 -2.84
N LEU A 67 -16.07 -2.69 -1.97
CA LEU A 67 -14.67 -3.07 -2.18
C LEU A 67 -14.61 -4.24 -3.16
N LYS A 68 -13.66 -4.17 -4.09
CA LYS A 68 -13.37 -5.26 -5.01
C LYS A 68 -12.35 -6.21 -4.39
N GLY A 69 -12.45 -7.50 -4.72
CA GLY A 69 -11.59 -8.55 -4.17
C GLY A 69 -12.20 -9.25 -2.95
N GLU A 70 -11.62 -10.39 -2.60
CA GLU A 70 -12.08 -11.19 -1.46
C GLU A 70 -11.53 -10.62 -0.13
N GLU A 71 -12.42 -10.14 0.72
CA GLU A 71 -12.12 -9.72 2.10
C GLU A 71 -12.90 -10.62 3.08
N PRO A 72 -12.26 -11.68 3.58
CA PRO A 72 -12.95 -12.70 4.39
C PRO A 72 -13.72 -12.11 5.58
N GLY A 73 -15.01 -12.36 5.64
CA GLY A 73 -15.92 -11.95 6.72
C GLY A 73 -16.41 -10.51 6.63
N LEU A 74 -15.99 -9.72 5.62
CA LEU A 74 -16.40 -8.31 5.52
C LEU A 74 -17.88 -8.17 5.13
N ASP A 75 -18.35 -8.92 4.13
CA ASP A 75 -19.73 -8.85 3.65
C ASP A 75 -20.72 -9.27 4.73
N GLU A 76 -20.39 -10.36 5.46
CA GLU A 76 -21.22 -10.83 6.58
C GLU A 76 -21.28 -9.77 7.69
N LEU A 77 -20.15 -9.11 7.95
CA LEU A 77 -20.09 -8.09 8.98
C LEU A 77 -20.89 -6.84 8.58
N ILE A 78 -20.80 -6.40 7.32
CA ILE A 78 -21.59 -5.28 6.79
C ILE A 78 -23.09 -5.60 6.94
N LYS A 79 -23.54 -6.77 6.47
CA LYS A 79 -24.94 -7.21 6.63
C LYS A 79 -25.39 -7.21 8.07
N LYS A 80 -24.56 -7.71 8.98
CA LYS A 80 -24.86 -7.75 10.43
C LYS A 80 -25.10 -6.36 11.00
N VAL A 81 -24.18 -5.41 10.75
CA VAL A 81 -24.22 -4.07 11.39
C VAL A 81 -25.21 -3.12 10.75
N THR A 82 -25.59 -3.35 9.49
CA THR A 82 -26.65 -2.59 8.78
C THR A 82 -28.05 -3.11 9.08
N GLY A 83 -28.19 -4.28 9.72
CA GLY A 83 -29.46 -4.93 10.00
C GLY A 83 -30.04 -5.70 8.82
N ASN A 84 -29.26 -5.96 7.77
CA ASN A 84 -29.63 -6.69 6.56
C ASN A 84 -29.25 -8.18 6.61
N ALA A 85 -28.87 -8.72 7.78
CA ALA A 85 -28.61 -10.14 7.94
C ALA A 85 -29.90 -10.94 7.76
N GLU A 86 -29.91 -11.93 6.86
CA GLU A 86 -31.02 -12.83 6.65
C GLU A 86 -31.29 -13.59 7.95
N SER A 87 -32.59 -13.68 8.34
CA SER A 87 -33.01 -14.65 9.34
C SER A 87 -32.89 -16.04 8.72
N ASP A 88 -32.06 -16.92 9.29
CA ASP A 88 -32.00 -18.32 8.90
C ASP A 88 -33.40 -18.90 8.74
N GLY A 89 -33.72 -19.35 7.52
CA GLY A 89 -35.05 -19.73 7.04
C GLY A 89 -35.64 -21.02 7.65
N ASP A 90 -35.28 -21.40 8.88
CA ASP A 90 -35.93 -22.48 9.62
C ASP A 90 -36.71 -21.92 10.79
N GLY A 91 -38.06 -21.93 10.63
CA GLY A 91 -39.08 -21.37 11.51
C GLY A 91 -39.15 -21.93 12.94
N LYS A 92 -37.99 -22.07 13.60
CA LYS A 92 -37.89 -22.32 15.04
C LYS A 92 -37.18 -21.15 15.71
N SER A 93 -37.98 -20.28 16.31
CA SER A 93 -37.55 -19.18 17.16
C SER A 93 -36.68 -19.67 18.33
N SER A 94 -35.36 -19.77 18.13
CA SER A 94 -34.42 -19.64 19.21
C SER A 94 -33.98 -18.17 19.22
N GLY A 95 -34.30 -17.45 20.31
CA GLY A 95 -34.17 -15.99 20.46
C GLY A 95 -32.78 -15.38 20.19
N LYS A 96 -32.31 -15.49 18.95
CA LYS A 96 -31.16 -14.71 18.45
C LYS A 96 -31.71 -13.44 17.83
N SER A 97 -31.45 -12.32 18.44
CA SER A 97 -31.82 -10.98 18.02
C SER A 97 -31.45 -10.76 16.57
N VAL A 98 -32.41 -10.40 15.73
CA VAL A 98 -32.18 -9.65 14.48
C VAL A 98 -31.24 -8.50 14.83
N GLY A 99 -30.05 -8.44 14.20
CA GLY A 99 -29.04 -7.49 14.56
C GLY A 99 -29.58 -6.06 14.51
N ARG A 100 -29.50 -5.35 15.64
CA ARG A 100 -29.91 -3.94 15.69
C ARG A 100 -29.03 -3.16 14.75
N LYS A 101 -29.61 -2.38 13.81
CA LYS A 101 -28.87 -1.48 12.93
C LYS A 101 -27.97 -0.57 13.77
N LYS A 102 -26.66 -0.69 13.62
CA LYS A 102 -25.65 0.09 14.31
C LYS A 102 -24.76 0.89 13.35
N PHE A 103 -24.91 0.71 12.05
CA PHE A 103 -24.15 1.38 11.02
C PHE A 103 -25.05 1.97 9.94
N GLU A 104 -24.68 3.15 9.49
CA GLU A 104 -25.29 3.85 8.34
C GLU A 104 -24.25 4.66 7.60
N CYS A 105 -24.25 4.57 6.27
CA CYS A 105 -23.43 5.44 5.41
C CYS A 105 -24.28 6.63 4.93
N THR A 106 -23.72 7.85 4.97
CA THR A 106 -24.44 9.08 4.63
C THR A 106 -23.54 10.12 3.98
N SER A 107 -24.12 11.03 3.21
CA SER A 107 -23.49 12.27 2.73
C SER A 107 -23.83 13.49 3.57
N ASP A 108 -24.70 13.36 4.56
CA ASP A 108 -25.05 14.44 5.48
C ASP A 108 -23.99 14.59 6.59
N PHE A 109 -22.99 15.43 6.34
CA PHE A 109 -21.90 15.70 7.28
C PHE A 109 -22.36 16.45 8.55
N SER A 110 -23.58 17.02 8.61
CA SER A 110 -24.09 17.68 9.82
C SER A 110 -24.21 16.72 11.00
N ARG A 111 -24.38 15.42 10.73
CA ARG A 111 -24.44 14.37 11.74
C ARG A 111 -23.13 14.12 12.48
N LEU A 112 -22.00 14.69 12.00
CA LEU A 112 -20.73 14.68 12.75
C LEU A 112 -20.87 15.36 14.12
N SER A 113 -21.79 16.34 14.27
CA SER A 113 -22.06 16.98 15.55
C SER A 113 -22.60 16.03 16.64
N GLU A 114 -23.16 14.88 16.25
CA GLU A 114 -23.63 13.84 17.14
C GLU A 114 -22.50 12.90 17.64
N CYS A 115 -21.32 12.93 16.99
CA CYS A 115 -20.26 11.95 17.21
C CYS A 115 -19.35 12.33 18.39
N ASP A 116 -18.99 11.34 19.20
CA ASP A 116 -18.00 11.47 20.28
C ASP A 116 -16.57 11.35 19.75
N ALA A 117 -16.40 10.61 18.67
CA ALA A 117 -15.14 10.45 17.95
C ALA A 117 -15.38 10.53 16.44
N ILE A 118 -14.44 11.15 15.74
CA ILE A 118 -14.42 11.30 14.28
C ILE A 118 -13.08 10.77 13.77
N THR A 119 -13.08 9.79 12.86
CA THR A 119 -11.87 9.30 12.21
C THR A 119 -11.85 9.71 10.74
N LEU A 120 -10.65 10.02 10.21
CA LEU A 120 -10.44 10.41 8.81
C LEU A 120 -9.53 9.38 8.13
N ALA A 121 -10.12 8.53 7.29
CA ALA A 121 -9.47 7.51 6.47
C ALA A 121 -9.48 7.91 5.00
N ILE A 122 -8.89 9.06 4.70
CA ILE A 122 -8.91 9.73 3.39
C ILE A 122 -7.58 9.49 2.67
N GLN A 123 -7.63 9.19 1.38
CA GLN A 123 -6.43 9.01 0.58
C GLN A 123 -5.61 10.30 0.47
N THR A 124 -4.28 10.16 0.45
CA THR A 124 -3.29 11.23 0.32
C THR A 124 -2.38 10.91 -0.87
N PRO A 125 -2.86 11.07 -2.13
CA PRO A 125 -2.08 10.80 -3.32
C PRO A 125 -1.00 11.86 -3.53
N PHE A 126 -0.13 11.66 -4.51
CA PHE A 126 0.69 12.72 -5.08
C PHE A 126 -0.06 13.44 -6.20
N LYS A 127 0.32 14.69 -6.49
CA LYS A 127 -0.24 15.49 -7.59
C LYS A 127 0.07 14.85 -8.95
N SER A 128 1.29 14.36 -9.12
CA SER A 128 1.73 13.62 -10.29
C SER A 128 2.88 12.67 -9.92
N ARG A 129 3.26 11.77 -10.82
CA ARG A 129 4.46 10.91 -10.65
C ARG A 129 5.76 11.69 -10.77
N GLU A 130 5.75 12.81 -11.49
CA GLU A 130 6.90 13.70 -11.67
C GLU A 130 7.02 14.68 -10.49
N ASP A 131 5.87 15.16 -9.99
CA ASP A 131 5.80 16.04 -8.84
C ASP A 131 5.47 15.24 -7.59
N LEU A 132 6.50 14.78 -6.89
CA LEU A 132 6.41 13.95 -5.68
C LEU A 132 5.94 14.76 -4.45
N ILE A 133 5.06 15.74 -4.67
CA ILE A 133 4.43 16.55 -3.63
C ILE A 133 3.08 15.90 -3.27
N PRO A 134 2.84 15.57 -1.98
CA PRO A 134 1.56 15.06 -1.54
C PRO A 134 0.39 15.99 -1.87
N ASP A 135 -0.68 15.45 -2.44
CA ASP A 135 -1.93 16.18 -2.63
C ASP A 135 -2.83 15.98 -1.41
N PHE A 136 -2.83 16.94 -0.52
CA PHE A 136 -3.70 16.95 0.65
C PHE A 136 -5.09 17.53 0.40
N THR A 137 -5.44 17.92 -0.83
CA THR A 137 -6.75 18.49 -1.16
C THR A 137 -7.92 17.64 -0.63
N PRO A 138 -7.95 16.29 -0.82
CA PRO A 138 -9.03 15.49 -0.26
C PRO A 138 -9.06 15.50 1.27
N LEU A 139 -7.89 15.44 1.92
CA LEU A 139 -7.77 15.47 3.38
C LEU A 139 -8.23 16.82 3.95
N ILE A 140 -7.81 17.94 3.34
CA ILE A 140 -8.22 19.29 3.72
C ILE A 140 -9.74 19.42 3.67
N MET A 141 -10.39 18.91 2.63
CA MET A 141 -11.86 18.93 2.53
C MET A 141 -12.52 18.12 3.65
N GLY A 142 -11.95 16.96 3.99
CA GLY A 142 -12.44 16.14 5.11
C GLY A 142 -12.28 16.84 6.46
N LEU A 143 -11.13 17.47 6.69
CA LEU A 143 -10.84 18.26 7.90
C LEU A 143 -11.79 19.46 8.05
N ARG A 144 -12.06 20.20 6.96
CA ARG A 144 -13.02 21.30 6.97
C ARG A 144 -14.43 20.81 7.31
N ASN A 145 -14.87 19.70 6.75
CA ASN A 145 -16.17 19.12 7.11
C ASN A 145 -16.20 18.68 8.58
N ALA A 146 -15.13 18.05 9.08
CA ALA A 146 -15.04 17.70 10.48
C ALA A 146 -15.08 18.93 11.38
N GLY A 147 -14.29 19.97 11.06
CA GLY A 147 -14.21 21.22 11.84
C GLY A 147 -15.55 21.95 11.95
N ARG A 148 -16.31 22.06 10.83
CA ARG A 148 -17.63 22.77 10.81
C ARG A 148 -18.64 22.21 11.79
N TYR A 149 -18.60 20.91 12.06
CA TYR A 149 -19.56 20.22 12.91
C TYR A 149 -18.94 19.71 14.20
N LEU A 150 -17.69 20.11 14.49
CA LEU A 150 -16.95 19.71 15.68
C LEU A 150 -17.58 20.30 16.94
N THR A 151 -17.75 19.48 17.96
CA THR A 151 -18.31 19.89 19.25
C THR A 151 -17.27 19.73 20.38
N PRO A 152 -17.36 20.51 21.49
CA PRO A 152 -16.40 20.37 22.60
C PRO A 152 -16.37 18.95 23.19
N GLY A 153 -15.16 18.47 23.46
CA GLY A 153 -14.91 17.13 23.99
C GLY A 153 -14.88 16.01 22.95
N THR A 154 -15.09 16.31 21.65
CA THR A 154 -14.93 15.32 20.56
C THR A 154 -13.48 14.94 20.39
N LEU A 155 -13.23 13.68 20.02
CA LEU A 155 -11.95 13.18 19.54
C LEU A 155 -11.92 13.23 18.01
N VAL A 156 -10.88 13.79 17.41
CA VAL A 156 -10.59 13.69 15.97
C VAL A 156 -9.33 12.88 15.78
N VAL A 157 -9.37 11.87 14.89
CA VAL A 157 -8.22 10.99 14.60
C VAL A 157 -7.94 10.95 13.10
N LEU A 158 -6.71 11.22 12.72
CA LEU A 158 -6.24 11.00 11.35
C LEU A 158 -5.71 9.57 11.24
N GLU A 159 -6.26 8.78 10.31
CA GLU A 159 -5.78 7.42 9.99
C GLU A 159 -4.98 7.37 8.69
N SER A 160 -5.09 8.42 7.88
CA SER A 160 -4.37 8.56 6.61
C SER A 160 -2.86 8.59 6.80
N THR A 161 -2.09 8.05 5.85
CA THR A 161 -0.64 8.28 5.81
C THR A 161 -0.37 9.74 5.42
N ILE A 162 0.35 10.45 6.26
CA ILE A 162 0.61 11.88 6.13
C ILE A 162 2.08 12.20 6.36
N THR A 163 2.52 13.35 5.86
CA THR A 163 3.85 13.88 6.12
C THR A 163 4.00 14.16 7.62
N PRO A 164 5.11 13.77 8.26
CA PRO A 164 5.37 14.10 9.66
C PRO A 164 5.20 15.58 9.96
N GLY A 165 4.49 15.89 11.05
CA GLY A 165 4.12 17.25 11.46
C GLY A 165 2.72 17.70 10.97
N THR A 166 2.04 16.95 10.12
CA THR A 166 0.73 17.34 9.57
C THR A 166 -0.35 17.44 10.64
N THR A 167 -0.39 16.54 11.61
CA THR A 167 -1.44 16.50 12.65
C THR A 167 -1.37 17.73 13.57
N GLU A 168 -0.17 18.06 14.07
CA GLU A 168 0.04 19.23 14.94
C GLU A 168 0.15 20.55 14.19
N GLY A 169 0.36 20.52 12.86
CA GLY A 169 0.37 21.67 11.96
C GLY A 169 -0.95 21.84 11.23
N MET A 170 -0.95 21.60 9.91
CA MET A 170 -2.06 21.88 8.99
C MET A 170 -3.42 21.33 9.47
N ALA A 171 -3.47 20.10 9.97
CA ALA A 171 -4.75 19.51 10.38
C ALA A 171 -5.34 20.23 11.60
N ARG A 172 -4.48 20.54 12.57
CA ARG A 172 -4.86 21.31 13.76
C ARG A 172 -5.38 22.69 13.36
N GLU A 173 -4.65 23.42 12.53
CA GLU A 173 -5.02 24.78 12.09
C GLU A 173 -6.38 24.80 11.39
N ILE A 174 -6.63 23.87 10.46
CA ILE A 174 -7.91 23.77 9.74
C ILE A 174 -9.07 23.47 10.71
N LEU A 175 -8.87 22.53 11.65
CA LEU A 175 -9.91 22.19 12.60
C LEU A 175 -10.21 23.35 13.56
N GLU A 176 -9.19 24.06 14.02
CA GLU A 176 -9.34 25.25 14.88
C GLU A 176 -10.02 26.41 14.12
N GLU A 177 -9.64 26.66 12.88
CA GLU A 177 -10.23 27.70 12.02
C GLU A 177 -11.73 27.45 11.75
N GLU A 178 -12.09 26.23 11.37
CA GLU A 178 -13.48 25.91 10.98
C GLU A 178 -14.41 25.76 12.20
N SER A 179 -13.89 25.35 13.36
CA SER A 179 -14.72 25.12 14.55
C SER A 179 -14.73 26.28 15.55
N GLY A 180 -13.70 27.13 15.54
CA GLY A 180 -13.45 28.10 16.61
C GLY A 180 -13.01 27.46 17.94
N LEU A 181 -12.74 26.15 17.97
CA LEU A 181 -12.28 25.41 19.14
C LEU A 181 -10.76 25.26 19.12
N VAL A 182 -10.15 25.03 20.28
CA VAL A 182 -8.70 24.87 20.43
C VAL A 182 -8.36 23.40 20.68
N ALA A 183 -7.51 22.82 19.85
CA ALA A 183 -7.06 21.44 19.97
C ALA A 183 -6.26 21.22 21.26
N GLY A 184 -6.49 20.09 21.95
CA GLY A 184 -5.90 19.77 23.25
C GLY A 184 -6.48 20.55 24.43
N VAL A 185 -7.43 21.47 24.18
CA VAL A 185 -8.14 22.29 25.16
C VAL A 185 -9.63 22.07 25.11
N ASP A 186 -10.22 22.18 23.92
CA ASP A 186 -11.65 22.06 23.69
C ASP A 186 -12.02 20.72 23.05
N PHE A 187 -11.13 20.13 22.28
CA PHE A 187 -11.29 18.81 21.65
C PHE A 187 -9.95 18.05 21.65
N CYS A 188 -10.02 16.73 21.47
CA CYS A 188 -8.85 15.87 21.34
C CYS A 188 -8.49 15.69 19.85
N LEU A 189 -7.18 15.69 19.56
CA LEU A 189 -6.66 15.43 18.21
C LEU A 189 -5.53 14.40 18.29
N ALA A 190 -5.59 13.37 17.41
CA ALA A 190 -4.63 12.28 17.40
C ALA A 190 -4.34 11.80 15.98
N HIS A 191 -3.23 11.09 15.82
CA HIS A 191 -2.89 10.29 14.66
C HIS A 191 -2.83 8.81 15.04
N ALA A 192 -3.54 7.95 14.32
CA ALA A 192 -3.53 6.51 14.54
C ALA A 192 -3.51 5.79 13.19
N PRO A 193 -2.35 5.72 12.53
CA PRO A 193 -2.24 5.20 11.17
C PRO A 193 -2.62 3.72 11.09
N GLU A 194 -3.32 3.35 10.02
CA GLU A 194 -3.69 1.97 9.79
C GLU A 194 -2.61 1.20 9.02
N ARG A 195 -2.43 -0.08 9.39
CA ARG A 195 -1.43 -0.99 8.81
C ARG A 195 -2.09 -2.25 8.26
N VAL A 196 -2.99 -2.07 7.28
CA VAL A 196 -3.76 -3.15 6.67
C VAL A 196 -3.20 -3.60 5.33
N MET A 197 -3.49 -4.84 4.97
CA MET A 197 -3.25 -5.42 3.64
C MET A 197 -4.58 -5.87 3.07
N VAL A 198 -4.82 -5.59 1.79
CA VAL A 198 -5.97 -6.09 1.03
C VAL A 198 -6.01 -7.63 1.11
N GLY A 199 -7.19 -8.21 1.26
CA GLY A 199 -7.41 -9.64 1.53
C GLY A 199 -7.30 -10.04 3.01
N ARG A 200 -6.99 -9.09 3.92
CA ARG A 200 -6.82 -9.34 5.35
C ARG A 200 -7.21 -8.15 6.23
N LEU A 201 -8.06 -7.27 5.73
CA LEU A 201 -8.37 -5.98 6.38
C LEU A 201 -8.88 -6.18 7.80
N LEU A 202 -9.97 -6.94 7.99
CA LEU A 202 -10.56 -7.17 9.31
C LEU A 202 -9.58 -7.83 10.29
N ARG A 203 -8.83 -8.82 9.79
CA ARG A 203 -7.85 -9.52 10.61
C ARG A 203 -6.72 -8.60 11.04
N ASN A 204 -6.18 -7.78 10.13
CA ASN A 204 -5.09 -6.87 10.45
C ASN A 204 -5.52 -5.84 11.50
N ILE A 205 -6.73 -5.24 11.36
CA ILE A 205 -7.22 -4.26 12.34
C ILE A 205 -7.40 -4.89 13.73
N ARG A 206 -7.85 -6.15 13.81
CA ARG A 206 -8.10 -6.84 15.08
C ARG A 206 -6.85 -7.40 15.75
N GLU A 207 -5.88 -7.87 14.96
CA GLU A 207 -4.79 -8.70 15.47
C GLU A 207 -3.42 -8.00 15.49
N HIS A 208 -3.21 -6.93 14.74
CA HIS A 208 -1.96 -6.18 14.76
C HIS A 208 -1.94 -5.15 15.88
N ASP A 209 -0.75 -4.87 16.42
CA ASP A 209 -0.56 -3.76 17.32
C ASP A 209 -0.95 -2.45 16.65
N ARG A 210 -1.61 -1.56 17.39
CA ARG A 210 -2.04 -0.27 16.88
C ARG A 210 -1.27 0.87 17.51
N ILE A 211 -0.63 1.67 16.67
CA ILE A 211 0.04 2.90 17.07
C ILE A 211 -1.01 3.97 17.29
N VAL A 212 -0.91 4.70 18.41
CA VAL A 212 -1.84 5.76 18.76
C VAL A 212 -1.05 6.95 19.30
N GLY A 213 -1.10 8.08 18.58
CA GLY A 213 -0.35 9.29 18.94
C GLY A 213 -1.26 10.51 19.06
N GLY A 214 -1.41 11.05 20.27
CA GLY A 214 -2.11 12.31 20.50
C GLY A 214 -1.20 13.52 20.38
N ILE A 215 -1.80 14.68 20.08
CA ILE A 215 -1.09 15.96 20.15
C ILE A 215 -0.69 16.28 21.60
N LYS A 216 0.35 17.09 21.76
CA LYS A 216 0.77 17.60 23.06
C LYS A 216 -0.33 18.48 23.66
N SER A 217 -0.56 18.36 24.95
CA SER A 217 -1.48 19.22 25.69
C SER A 217 -0.69 20.27 26.46
N TYR A 218 -1.09 21.53 26.36
CA TYR A 218 -0.46 22.60 27.13
C TYR A 218 -0.82 22.45 28.61
N GLY A 219 0.16 22.18 29.45
CA GLY A 219 0.03 22.24 30.93
C GLY A 219 -0.19 23.66 31.44
N ALA A 220 -0.78 23.79 32.63
CA ALA A 220 -0.97 25.11 33.28
C ALA A 220 0.36 25.80 33.64
N ASP A 221 1.43 25.05 33.73
CA ASP A 221 2.80 25.46 34.07
C ASP A 221 3.68 25.67 32.80
N GLY A 222 3.11 25.55 31.60
CA GLY A 222 3.86 25.65 30.36
C GLY A 222 4.74 24.45 30.05
N ALA A 223 4.82 23.45 30.92
CA ALA A 223 5.44 22.17 30.60
C ALA A 223 4.56 21.43 29.57
N LEU A 224 5.17 20.98 28.50
CA LEU A 224 4.51 20.14 27.49
C LEU A 224 4.66 18.68 27.96
N PRO A 225 3.57 18.03 28.44
CA PRO A 225 3.65 16.59 28.66
C PRO A 225 3.98 15.91 27.33
N ASP A 226 4.76 14.86 27.41
CA ASP A 226 4.98 13.99 26.25
C ASP A 226 3.61 13.61 25.67
N GLY A 227 3.47 13.70 24.34
CA GLY A 227 2.21 13.37 23.64
C GLY A 227 1.70 11.97 23.98
N MET A 228 2.59 11.07 24.41
CA MET A 228 2.27 9.72 24.88
C MET A 228 1.23 9.69 26.01
N ASP A 229 1.31 10.60 26.98
CA ASP A 229 0.41 10.67 28.13
C ASP A 229 -0.71 11.72 27.98
N SER A 230 -0.84 12.31 26.80
CA SER A 230 -1.83 13.37 26.57
C SER A 230 -3.26 12.85 26.70
N PRO A 231 -4.23 13.71 27.06
CA PRO A 231 -5.66 13.36 27.01
C PRO A 231 -6.10 12.88 25.63
N SER A 232 -5.51 13.40 24.54
CA SER A 232 -5.80 12.99 23.17
C SER A 232 -5.38 11.55 22.92
N THR A 233 -4.20 11.14 23.37
CA THR A 233 -3.71 9.75 23.26
C THR A 233 -4.61 8.80 24.03
N LYS A 234 -4.93 9.12 25.29
CA LYS A 234 -5.80 8.28 26.13
C LYS A 234 -7.19 8.12 25.53
N ARG A 235 -7.75 9.20 25.00
CA ARG A 235 -9.07 9.17 24.35
C ARG A 235 -9.06 8.35 23.06
N ALA A 236 -7.98 8.41 22.28
CA ALA A 236 -7.84 7.57 21.08
C ALA A 236 -7.61 6.09 21.45
N MET A 237 -6.91 5.78 22.54
CA MET A 237 -6.82 4.41 23.06
C MET A 237 -8.20 3.84 23.47
N GLU A 238 -9.09 4.66 24.05
CA GLU A 238 -10.48 4.27 24.35
C GLU A 238 -11.28 3.94 23.08
N LEU A 239 -10.99 4.59 21.94
CA LEU A 239 -11.64 4.31 20.66
C LEU A 239 -11.20 2.96 20.08
N TYR A 240 -9.91 2.67 20.06
CA TYR A 240 -9.38 1.49 19.35
C TYR A 240 -9.32 0.23 20.22
N GLY A 241 -9.23 0.36 21.54
CA GLY A 241 -9.14 -0.77 22.46
C GLY A 241 -10.22 -1.84 22.28
N PRO A 242 -11.51 -1.46 22.17
CA PRO A 242 -12.60 -2.42 21.99
C PRO A 242 -12.56 -3.25 20.70
N VAL A 243 -11.82 -2.80 19.70
CA VAL A 243 -11.73 -3.49 18.40
C VAL A 243 -10.59 -4.50 18.36
N LEU A 244 -9.53 -4.29 19.15
CA LEU A 244 -8.37 -5.17 19.18
C LEU A 244 -8.70 -6.49 19.90
N THR A 245 -8.29 -7.62 19.30
CA THR A 245 -8.47 -8.96 19.89
C THR A 245 -7.16 -9.61 20.32
N LYS A 246 -6.06 -9.27 19.66
CA LYS A 246 -4.71 -9.82 19.96
C LYS A 246 -3.63 -8.73 19.99
N GLY A 247 -3.80 -7.66 19.19
CA GLY A 247 -2.85 -6.57 19.13
C GLY A 247 -2.87 -5.71 20.39
N GLU A 248 -1.78 -5.00 20.64
CA GLU A 248 -1.61 -4.05 21.73
C GLU A 248 -1.68 -2.60 21.21
N LEU A 249 -2.12 -1.69 22.07
CA LEU A 249 -2.06 -0.25 21.81
C LEU A 249 -0.68 0.27 22.18
N ILE A 250 0.02 0.89 21.22
CA ILE A 250 1.35 1.49 21.40
C ILE A 250 1.19 3.00 21.45
N PRO A 251 1.17 3.61 22.65
CA PRO A 251 1.03 5.06 22.80
C PRO A 251 2.32 5.79 22.45
N MET A 252 2.17 6.95 21.75
CA MET A 252 3.28 7.85 21.43
C MET A 252 2.77 9.28 21.17
N SER A 253 3.63 10.20 20.74
CA SER A 253 3.18 11.50 20.23
C SER A 253 2.62 11.38 18.81
N ALA A 254 1.78 12.33 18.39
CA ALA A 254 1.22 12.35 17.04
C ALA A 254 2.31 12.34 15.96
N THR A 255 3.33 13.18 16.10
CA THR A 255 4.45 13.23 15.15
C THR A 255 5.25 11.92 15.14
N ALA A 256 5.46 11.28 16.29
CA ALA A 256 6.12 9.97 16.34
C ALA A 256 5.31 8.88 15.60
N ALA A 257 3.98 8.92 15.73
CA ALA A 257 3.09 8.00 15.01
C ALA A 257 3.14 8.22 13.48
N GLU A 258 3.19 9.46 13.01
CA GLU A 258 3.38 9.82 11.61
C GLU A 258 4.72 9.31 11.05
N VAL A 259 5.80 9.54 11.79
CA VAL A 259 7.15 9.03 11.43
C VAL A 259 7.15 7.52 11.40
N THR A 260 6.58 6.86 12.41
CA THR A 260 6.57 5.39 12.49
C THR A 260 5.87 4.78 11.27
N LYS A 261 4.72 5.36 10.84
CA LYS A 261 3.99 4.86 9.67
C LYS A 261 4.80 4.99 8.39
N THR A 262 5.38 6.15 8.14
CA THR A 262 6.16 6.40 6.93
C THR A 262 7.48 5.65 6.94
N ALA A 263 8.16 5.57 8.09
CA ALA A 263 9.41 4.84 8.25
C ALA A 263 9.25 3.33 8.07
N GLU A 264 8.14 2.72 8.53
CA GLU A 264 7.89 1.28 8.35
C GLU A 264 7.88 0.90 6.85
N ASN A 265 7.16 1.65 6.04
CA ASN A 265 7.06 1.41 4.61
C ASN A 265 8.37 1.76 3.88
N THR A 266 9.00 2.87 4.24
CA THR A 266 10.30 3.29 3.69
C THR A 266 11.40 2.27 3.99
N PHE A 267 11.43 1.74 5.22
CA PHE A 267 12.39 0.70 5.59
C PHE A 267 12.18 -0.60 4.84
N ARG A 268 10.92 -0.97 4.59
CA ARG A 268 10.60 -2.14 3.75
C ARG A 268 11.04 -1.94 2.31
N ASP A 269 10.83 -0.75 1.74
CA ASP A 269 11.27 -0.39 0.40
C ASP A 269 12.79 -0.44 0.26
N LEU A 270 13.53 0.07 1.26
CA LEU A 270 14.98 -0.03 1.36
C LEU A 270 15.46 -1.49 1.38
N GLN A 271 14.81 -2.36 2.16
CA GLN A 271 15.18 -3.77 2.22
C GLN A 271 14.96 -4.48 0.88
N ILE A 272 13.91 -4.14 0.14
CA ILE A 272 13.66 -4.67 -1.21
C ILE A 272 14.73 -4.15 -2.18
N ALA A 273 15.08 -2.85 -2.12
CA ALA A 273 16.12 -2.26 -2.94
C ALA A 273 17.49 -2.93 -2.72
N ALA A 274 17.84 -3.22 -1.47
CA ALA A 274 19.06 -3.96 -1.15
C ALA A 274 19.07 -5.37 -1.76
N ALA A 275 17.93 -6.06 -1.75
CA ALA A 275 17.79 -7.37 -2.40
C ALA A 275 17.88 -7.26 -3.93
N ASN A 276 17.24 -6.23 -4.53
CA ASN A 276 17.32 -5.97 -5.96
C ASN A 276 18.75 -5.66 -6.41
N GLN A 277 19.44 -4.77 -5.71
CA GLN A 277 20.83 -4.43 -6.03
C GLN A 277 21.76 -5.65 -5.93
N LEU A 278 21.59 -6.48 -4.91
CA LEU A 278 22.38 -7.72 -4.79
C LEU A 278 22.03 -8.72 -5.89
N ALA A 279 20.77 -8.79 -6.31
CA ALA A 279 20.35 -9.63 -7.42
C ALA A 279 21.05 -9.24 -8.74
N LEU A 280 21.10 -7.94 -9.05
CA LEU A 280 21.83 -7.41 -10.22
C LEU A 280 23.32 -7.79 -10.16
N TYR A 281 23.95 -7.66 -8.98
CA TYR A 281 25.33 -8.08 -8.78
C TYR A 281 25.51 -9.59 -9.01
N CYS A 282 24.64 -10.42 -8.46
CA CYS A 282 24.67 -11.86 -8.66
C CYS A 282 24.53 -12.25 -10.13
N GLU A 283 23.63 -11.60 -10.87
CA GLU A 283 23.48 -11.80 -12.31
C GLU A 283 24.77 -11.46 -13.07
N ALA A 284 25.39 -10.32 -12.76
CA ALA A 284 26.66 -9.90 -13.39
C ALA A 284 27.80 -10.90 -13.11
N MET A 285 27.80 -11.51 -11.93
CA MET A 285 28.78 -12.55 -11.54
C MET A 285 28.43 -13.94 -12.05
N GLY A 286 27.26 -14.13 -12.70
CA GLY A 286 26.79 -15.44 -13.17
C GLY A 286 26.36 -16.39 -12.05
N ILE A 287 26.08 -15.88 -10.84
CA ILE A 287 25.67 -16.69 -9.68
C ILE A 287 24.19 -16.53 -9.37
N ASN A 288 23.64 -17.49 -8.62
CA ASN A 288 22.25 -17.49 -8.24
C ASN A 288 22.03 -16.72 -6.94
N PHE A 289 21.34 -15.57 -7.00
CA PHE A 289 20.96 -14.78 -5.82
C PHE A 289 20.23 -15.60 -4.76
N TYR A 290 19.37 -16.53 -5.14
CA TYR A 290 18.54 -17.30 -4.18
C TYR A 290 19.38 -18.23 -3.31
N ASP A 291 20.52 -18.71 -3.80
CA ASP A 291 21.49 -19.46 -2.99
C ASP A 291 22.23 -18.53 -2.02
N VAL A 292 22.63 -17.36 -2.48
CA VAL A 292 23.25 -16.32 -1.63
C VAL A 292 22.26 -15.92 -0.52
N ARG A 293 20.99 -15.66 -0.89
CA ARG A 293 19.93 -15.33 0.06
C ARG A 293 19.74 -16.44 1.12
N ARG A 294 19.74 -17.70 0.70
CA ARG A 294 19.64 -18.85 1.61
C ARG A 294 20.82 -18.86 2.58
N GLY A 295 22.04 -18.61 2.10
CA GLY A 295 23.25 -18.49 2.91
C GLY A 295 23.16 -17.36 3.93
N VAL A 296 22.80 -16.14 3.49
CA VAL A 296 22.65 -14.98 4.38
C VAL A 296 21.58 -15.26 5.45
N ASN A 297 20.42 -15.81 5.08
CA ASN A 297 19.32 -16.09 5.99
C ASN A 297 19.55 -17.31 6.89
N SER A 298 20.65 -18.06 6.72
CA SER A 298 21.00 -19.20 7.59
C SER A 298 21.53 -18.76 8.96
N LEU A 299 22.01 -17.53 9.09
CA LEU A 299 22.48 -16.97 10.35
C LEU A 299 21.28 -16.60 11.24
N LYS A 300 20.81 -17.57 12.03
CA LYS A 300 19.65 -17.45 12.90
C LYS A 300 20.06 -17.14 14.33
N GLY A 301 19.27 -16.32 15.01
CA GLY A 301 19.40 -16.08 16.46
C GLY A 301 20.38 -15.00 16.89
N GLU A 302 21.27 -14.54 16.02
CA GLU A 302 22.29 -13.53 16.37
C GLU A 302 21.78 -12.08 16.29
N GLY A 303 20.53 -11.86 15.91
CA GLY A 303 19.95 -10.51 15.78
C GLY A 303 20.51 -9.66 14.62
N ILE A 304 21.48 -10.17 13.88
CA ILE A 304 22.23 -9.42 12.85
C ILE A 304 21.47 -9.37 11.53
N THR A 305 20.81 -10.47 11.12
CA THR A 305 20.01 -10.51 9.90
C THR A 305 18.66 -11.12 10.17
N ARG A 306 17.60 -10.36 9.88
CA ARG A 306 16.24 -10.91 9.74
C ARG A 306 15.92 -10.94 8.27
N ALA A 307 15.81 -12.13 7.72
CA ALA A 307 15.29 -12.44 6.40
C ALA A 307 15.52 -11.38 5.31
N MET A 308 16.60 -11.48 4.55
CA MET A 308 16.75 -10.75 3.29
C MET A 308 15.50 -10.97 2.44
N LEU A 309 14.88 -9.90 1.95
CA LEU A 309 13.68 -9.94 1.14
C LEU A 309 13.95 -10.53 -0.26
N TRP A 310 12.91 -10.65 -1.04
CA TRP A 310 12.98 -11.17 -2.41
C TRP A 310 13.18 -10.01 -3.39
N PRO A 311 14.06 -10.15 -4.40
CA PRO A 311 14.12 -9.23 -5.52
C PRO A 311 12.93 -9.45 -6.44
N GLY A 312 12.68 -8.51 -7.33
CA GLY A 312 11.60 -8.65 -8.30
C GLY A 312 11.60 -7.57 -9.38
N ALA A 313 10.65 -7.66 -10.30
CA ALA A 313 10.49 -6.76 -11.44
C ALA A 313 10.10 -5.32 -11.07
N GLY A 314 10.18 -4.95 -9.82
CA GLY A 314 9.85 -3.63 -9.28
C GLY A 314 8.93 -3.71 -8.07
N VAL A 315 8.68 -2.56 -7.47
CA VAL A 315 7.81 -2.38 -6.30
C VAL A 315 6.62 -1.52 -6.70
N GLY A 316 5.43 -2.08 -6.59
CA GLY A 316 4.17 -1.40 -6.82
C GLY A 316 3.38 -1.17 -5.53
N GLY A 317 2.13 -0.77 -5.70
CA GLY A 317 1.20 -0.48 -4.63
C GLY A 317 1.24 0.95 -4.15
N HIS A 318 0.12 1.34 -3.56
CA HIS A 318 -0.12 2.74 -3.18
C HIS A 318 0.74 3.24 -2.01
N CYS A 319 1.39 2.35 -1.24
CA CYS A 319 2.11 2.75 -0.02
C CYS A 319 3.63 2.88 -0.27
N LEU A 320 4.31 1.82 -0.68
CA LEU A 320 5.76 1.82 -0.79
C LEU A 320 6.28 2.84 -1.82
N THR A 321 5.53 3.04 -2.88
CA THR A 321 5.87 3.98 -3.96
C THR A 321 5.85 5.45 -3.53
N LYS A 322 5.15 5.80 -2.44
CA LYS A 322 4.97 7.19 -2.01
C LYS A 322 5.40 7.52 -0.58
N ASP A 323 5.34 6.56 0.36
CA ASP A 323 5.55 6.86 1.78
C ASP A 323 6.99 7.31 2.08
N THR A 324 7.96 6.86 1.29
CA THR A 324 9.34 7.38 1.29
C THR A 324 9.37 8.90 1.08
N TYR A 325 8.59 9.41 0.14
CA TYR A 325 8.56 10.85 -0.15
C TYR A 325 7.79 11.65 0.90
N HIS A 326 6.81 11.05 1.57
CA HIS A 326 6.20 11.66 2.76
C HIS A 326 7.21 11.84 3.88
N LEU A 327 8.05 10.83 4.13
CA LEU A 327 9.11 10.90 5.14
C LEU A 327 10.16 11.95 4.76
N GLU A 328 10.68 11.91 3.54
CA GLU A 328 11.67 12.86 3.01
C GLU A 328 11.18 14.31 3.05
N ARG A 329 9.90 14.52 2.75
CA ARG A 329 9.32 15.85 2.84
C ARG A 329 9.28 16.34 4.30
N GLY A 330 9.01 15.47 5.26
CA GLY A 330 9.10 15.81 6.69
C GLY A 330 10.51 16.28 7.06
N VAL A 331 11.54 15.57 6.62
CA VAL A 331 12.95 15.96 6.82
C VAL A 331 13.26 17.31 6.16
N LYS A 332 12.83 17.53 4.91
CA LYS A 332 13.03 18.80 4.20
C LYS A 332 12.32 19.97 4.88
N ILE A 333 11.12 19.75 5.43
CA ILE A 333 10.39 20.75 6.19
C ILE A 333 11.16 21.15 7.44
N VAL A 334 11.77 20.18 8.13
CA VAL A 334 12.63 20.45 9.30
C VAL A 334 13.84 21.29 8.93
N ASN A 335 14.44 21.04 7.76
CA ASN A 335 15.66 21.72 7.28
C ASN A 335 15.42 23.10 6.64
N THR A 336 14.17 23.52 6.43
CA THR A 336 13.84 24.82 5.85
C THR A 336 13.28 25.75 6.91
N GLU A 337 13.50 27.08 6.78
CA GLU A 337 12.87 28.10 7.62
C GLU A 337 11.33 28.09 7.55
N LEU A 338 10.78 27.42 6.53
CA LEU A 338 9.35 27.07 6.38
C LEU A 338 8.96 25.83 7.19
N GLY A 339 9.89 25.30 7.99
CA GLY A 339 9.71 24.08 8.77
C GLY A 339 8.44 24.08 9.62
N LEU A 340 8.36 23.12 10.53
CA LEU A 340 7.23 22.95 11.47
C LEU A 340 6.74 24.27 12.14
N ASN A 341 7.49 25.35 11.98
CA ASN A 341 7.11 26.70 12.39
C ASN A 341 6.01 27.34 11.52
N ALA A 342 5.71 26.82 10.33
CA ALA A 342 4.61 27.35 9.53
C ALA A 342 3.23 27.14 10.17
N GLY A 343 3.15 26.40 11.27
CA GLY A 343 1.93 26.14 12.01
C GLY A 343 2.02 26.26 13.53
N THR A 344 3.20 26.42 14.10
CA THR A 344 3.34 26.61 15.54
C THR A 344 3.92 27.99 15.83
N LYS A 345 3.12 28.90 16.33
CA LYS A 345 3.60 30.18 16.92
C LYS A 345 4.51 29.98 18.14
N ASP A 346 4.88 28.73 18.44
CA ASP A 346 5.70 28.38 19.59
C ASP A 346 7.13 28.10 19.15
N SER A 347 7.97 29.14 19.24
CA SER A 347 9.41 29.10 18.95
C SER A 347 10.20 28.05 19.77
N ARG A 348 9.60 27.47 20.80
CA ARG A 348 10.22 26.43 21.65
C ARG A 348 10.19 25.03 21.02
N MET A 349 9.50 24.85 19.91
CA MET A 349 9.35 23.58 19.21
C MET A 349 10.09 23.51 17.88
N SER A 350 10.93 24.48 17.56
CA SER A 350 11.78 24.43 16.37
C SER A 350 12.83 23.34 16.59
N PRO A 351 12.74 22.17 15.90
CA PRO A 351 13.85 21.25 15.90
C PRO A 351 15.07 21.95 15.31
N GLU A 352 16.25 21.67 15.84
CA GLU A 352 17.48 22.09 15.20
C GLU A 352 17.54 21.51 13.77
N PRO A 353 18.05 22.28 12.78
CA PRO A 353 18.22 21.77 11.44
C PRO A 353 19.01 20.46 11.46
N LEU A 354 18.53 19.45 10.73
CA LEU A 354 19.30 18.24 10.50
C LEU A 354 20.54 18.61 9.68
N ASP A 355 21.71 18.43 10.25
CA ASP A 355 22.99 18.58 9.55
C ASP A 355 23.20 17.35 8.62
N PHE A 356 22.39 17.29 7.57
CA PHE A 356 22.50 16.25 6.56
C PHE A 356 23.54 16.67 5.51
N PRO A 357 24.45 15.79 5.04
CA PRO A 357 25.50 16.15 4.11
C PRO A 357 24.93 16.84 2.86
N GLU A 358 25.30 18.10 2.66
CA GLU A 358 24.84 18.92 1.54
C GLU A 358 25.14 18.24 0.20
N GLY A 359 24.19 18.24 -0.72
CA GLY A 359 24.34 17.67 -2.08
C GLY A 359 24.37 16.13 -2.13
N LYS A 360 24.01 15.41 -1.06
CA LYS A 360 23.84 13.95 -1.07
C LYS A 360 22.36 13.58 -1.13
N GLU A 361 22.05 12.56 -1.94
CA GLU A 361 20.74 11.94 -1.91
C GLU A 361 20.57 11.10 -0.65
N SER A 362 19.36 11.06 -0.11
CA SER A 362 19.09 10.19 1.01
C SER A 362 19.11 8.72 0.58
N LEU A 363 19.50 7.85 1.51
CA LEU A 363 19.47 6.40 1.31
C LEU A 363 18.08 5.90 0.87
N TYR A 364 17.04 6.54 1.33
CA TYR A 364 15.66 6.17 1.03
C TYR A 364 15.26 6.53 -0.41
N VAL A 365 15.67 7.71 -0.89
CA VAL A 365 15.46 8.12 -2.29
C VAL A 365 16.26 7.22 -3.23
N LEU A 366 17.53 6.92 -2.91
CA LEU A 366 18.34 6.00 -3.69
C LEU A 366 17.73 4.59 -3.75
N ALA A 367 17.19 4.09 -2.63
CA ALA A 367 16.48 2.81 -2.60
C ALA A 367 15.27 2.81 -3.54
N ARG A 368 14.49 3.91 -3.56
CA ARG A 368 13.36 4.04 -4.47
C ARG A 368 13.80 4.02 -5.92
N GLN A 369 14.87 4.71 -6.28
CA GLN A 369 15.43 4.72 -7.64
C GLN A 369 15.85 3.30 -8.09
N ILE A 370 16.46 2.51 -7.21
CA ILE A 370 16.80 1.10 -7.51
C ILE A 370 15.53 0.28 -7.78
N ASN A 371 14.50 0.42 -6.95
CA ASN A 371 13.25 -0.31 -7.12
C ASN A 371 12.51 0.10 -8.39
N ASP A 372 12.52 1.39 -8.75
CA ASP A 372 11.92 1.93 -9.97
C ASP A 372 12.68 1.54 -11.24
N PHE A 373 13.98 1.24 -11.12
CA PHE A 373 14.78 0.72 -12.23
C PHE A 373 14.44 -0.73 -12.60
N MET A 374 13.90 -1.54 -11.70
CA MET A 374 13.72 -2.98 -11.93
C MET A 374 12.82 -3.35 -13.13
N PRO A 375 11.73 -2.64 -13.46
CA PRO A 375 11.01 -2.88 -14.72
C PRO A 375 11.88 -2.65 -15.97
N HIS A 376 12.79 -1.67 -15.96
CA HIS A 376 13.76 -1.43 -17.05
C HIS A 376 14.77 -2.56 -17.15
N HIS A 377 15.20 -3.10 -15.99
CA HIS A 377 16.06 -4.29 -15.98
C HIS A 377 15.34 -5.51 -16.56
N MET A 378 14.07 -5.71 -16.20
CA MET A 378 13.23 -6.78 -16.77
C MET A 378 13.14 -6.67 -18.31
N PHE A 379 12.96 -5.46 -18.85
CA PHE A 379 13.00 -5.19 -20.28
C PHE A 379 14.37 -5.51 -20.90
N THR A 380 15.46 -5.21 -20.20
CA THR A 380 16.81 -5.56 -20.62
C THR A 380 17.02 -7.07 -20.68
N LEU A 381 16.51 -7.83 -19.70
CA LEU A 381 16.52 -9.29 -19.72
C LEU A 381 15.72 -9.84 -20.90
N THR A 382 14.57 -9.26 -21.21
CA THR A 382 13.73 -9.62 -22.38
C THR A 382 14.50 -9.45 -23.69
N LYS A 383 15.15 -8.31 -23.91
CA LYS A 383 15.98 -8.08 -25.09
C LYS A 383 17.16 -9.07 -25.19
N SER A 384 17.80 -9.33 -24.05
CA SER A 384 18.89 -10.30 -23.98
C SER A 384 18.46 -11.72 -24.36
N ALA A 385 17.28 -12.14 -23.87
CA ALA A 385 16.74 -13.46 -24.15
C ALA A 385 16.30 -13.60 -25.62
N LEU A 386 15.65 -12.59 -26.18
CA LEU A 386 15.27 -12.54 -27.59
C LEU A 386 16.48 -12.63 -28.54
N ARG A 387 17.58 -11.91 -28.24
CA ARG A 387 18.83 -12.02 -29.00
C ARG A 387 19.37 -13.46 -29.02
N ARG A 388 19.24 -14.21 -27.93
CA ARG A 388 19.59 -15.63 -27.90
C ARG A 388 18.65 -16.48 -28.76
N ALA A 389 17.38 -16.11 -28.85
CA ALA A 389 16.41 -16.75 -29.75
C ALA A 389 16.64 -16.38 -31.23
N GLY A 390 17.63 -15.54 -31.54
CA GLY A 390 17.88 -15.01 -32.88
C GLY A 390 16.87 -13.94 -33.31
N LYS A 391 16.21 -13.29 -32.35
CA LYS A 391 15.20 -12.25 -32.54
C LYS A 391 15.68 -10.92 -31.95
N VAL A 392 15.16 -9.80 -32.47
CA VAL A 392 15.49 -8.46 -32.01
C VAL A 392 14.20 -7.72 -31.72
N LEU A 393 14.14 -7.06 -30.58
CA LEU A 393 13.03 -6.19 -30.18
C LEU A 393 13.46 -4.73 -30.38
N GLU A 394 13.43 -4.23 -31.61
CA GLU A 394 13.75 -2.82 -31.93
C GLU A 394 13.14 -2.44 -33.28
N GLY A 395 12.32 -1.39 -33.33
CA GLY A 395 11.80 -0.76 -34.52
C GLY A 395 10.34 -1.15 -34.90
N PRO A 396 9.71 -0.33 -35.73
CA PRO A 396 8.27 -0.43 -36.03
C PRO A 396 7.87 -1.61 -36.92
N GLU A 397 8.83 -2.35 -37.47
CA GLU A 397 8.57 -3.54 -38.29
C GLU A 397 8.71 -4.86 -37.52
N ASN A 398 8.78 -4.78 -36.18
CA ASN A 398 8.90 -5.96 -35.35
C ASN A 398 7.56 -6.66 -35.14
N GLU A 399 7.52 -7.94 -35.47
CA GLU A 399 6.40 -8.83 -35.20
C GLU A 399 6.57 -9.60 -33.86
N ILE A 400 7.31 -9.04 -32.90
CA ILE A 400 7.54 -9.69 -31.61
C ILE A 400 6.28 -9.64 -30.77
N LYS A 401 5.75 -10.81 -30.44
CA LYS A 401 4.60 -10.96 -29.54
C LYS A 401 5.04 -11.27 -28.12
N ILE A 402 4.54 -10.47 -27.17
CA ILE A 402 4.82 -10.62 -25.75
C ILE A 402 3.54 -10.94 -24.99
N ALA A 403 3.49 -12.09 -24.35
CA ALA A 403 2.48 -12.44 -23.35
C ALA A 403 2.95 -11.93 -21.98
N LEU A 404 2.32 -10.88 -21.47
CA LEU A 404 2.57 -10.33 -20.14
C LEU A 404 1.65 -11.04 -19.14
N LEU A 405 2.24 -11.76 -18.17
CA LEU A 405 1.52 -12.50 -17.14
C LEU A 405 1.59 -11.79 -15.79
N GLY A 406 0.43 -11.33 -15.33
CA GLY A 406 0.27 -10.64 -14.05
C GLY A 406 0.38 -9.12 -14.17
N TRP A 407 -0.75 -8.45 -14.08
CA TRP A 407 -0.85 -7.00 -14.04
C TRP A 407 -0.91 -6.45 -12.62
N ALA A 408 -1.43 -7.24 -11.66
CA ALA A 408 -1.38 -6.89 -10.24
C ALA A 408 0.06 -6.76 -9.73
N PHE A 409 0.31 -5.83 -8.81
CA PHE A 409 1.61 -5.77 -8.14
C PHE A 409 1.76 -6.81 -7.02
N LEU A 410 0.64 -7.31 -6.49
CA LEU A 410 0.58 -8.29 -5.41
C LEU A 410 -0.02 -9.61 -5.91
N ALA A 411 0.63 -10.72 -5.59
CA ALA A 411 0.14 -12.05 -5.94
C ALA A 411 -1.26 -12.35 -5.36
N ASN A 412 -2.12 -12.99 -6.15
CA ASN A 412 -3.50 -13.39 -5.78
C ASN A 412 -4.38 -12.21 -5.32
N SER A 413 -4.24 -11.07 -5.98
CA SER A 413 -4.96 -9.83 -5.70
C SER A 413 -5.32 -9.12 -7.01
N ASP A 414 -6.37 -8.32 -6.98
CA ASP A 414 -6.76 -7.40 -8.06
C ASP A 414 -6.11 -6.01 -7.93
N ASP A 415 -5.22 -5.82 -6.96
CA ASP A 415 -4.58 -4.52 -6.73
C ASP A 415 -3.48 -4.25 -7.75
N ALA A 416 -3.79 -3.38 -8.70
CA ALA A 416 -2.90 -2.96 -9.79
C ALA A 416 -2.41 -1.51 -9.64
N ARG A 417 -2.59 -0.89 -8.47
CA ARG A 417 -2.18 0.51 -8.24
C ARG A 417 -0.66 0.63 -8.32
N ASP A 418 -0.16 1.58 -9.12
CA ASP A 418 1.27 1.82 -9.34
C ASP A 418 2.05 0.52 -9.67
N THR A 419 1.47 -0.33 -10.50
CA THR A 419 2.07 -1.62 -10.86
C THR A 419 3.35 -1.45 -11.69
N PRO A 420 4.44 -2.20 -11.38
CA PRO A 420 5.62 -2.26 -12.24
C PRO A 420 5.33 -2.81 -13.65
N ALA A 421 4.26 -3.58 -13.80
CA ALA A 421 3.84 -4.12 -15.08
C ALA A 421 3.50 -3.03 -16.10
N GLU A 422 2.95 -1.89 -15.66
CA GLU A 422 2.68 -0.75 -16.55
C GLU A 422 3.97 -0.17 -17.14
N ILE A 423 5.02 -0.02 -16.34
CA ILE A 423 6.32 0.50 -16.83
C ILE A 423 6.92 -0.46 -17.85
N TYR A 424 6.92 -1.76 -17.54
CA TYR A 424 7.40 -2.79 -18.46
C TYR A 424 6.57 -2.82 -19.75
N TYR A 425 5.24 -2.76 -19.65
CA TYR A 425 4.34 -2.68 -20.79
C TYR A 425 4.67 -1.49 -21.70
N ARG A 426 4.82 -0.29 -21.15
CA ARG A 426 5.19 0.92 -21.91
C ARG A 426 6.52 0.75 -22.65
N LEU A 427 7.55 0.25 -21.98
CA LEU A 427 8.85 -0.01 -22.57
C LEU A 427 8.77 -0.98 -23.77
N CYS A 428 7.94 -2.02 -23.65
CA CYS A 428 7.76 -2.99 -24.72
C CYS A 428 6.94 -2.41 -25.90
N LYS A 429 5.91 -1.62 -25.62
CA LYS A 429 5.12 -0.90 -26.64
C LYS A 429 5.99 0.09 -27.41
N ASP A 430 6.77 0.90 -26.71
CA ASP A 430 7.68 1.88 -27.31
C ASP A 430 8.74 1.22 -28.20
N ALA A 431 9.12 -0.02 -27.89
CA ALA A 431 10.01 -0.83 -28.72
C ALA A 431 9.29 -1.52 -29.90
N GLY A 432 7.98 -1.36 -30.06
CA GLY A 432 7.19 -1.91 -31.18
C GLY A 432 6.66 -3.32 -30.98
N ALA A 433 6.61 -3.84 -29.72
CA ALA A 433 6.06 -5.17 -29.46
C ALA A 433 4.52 -5.19 -29.55
N ASP A 434 3.96 -6.31 -30.06
CA ASP A 434 2.56 -6.67 -29.89
C ASP A 434 2.38 -7.35 -28.53
N ILE A 435 1.54 -6.77 -27.63
CA ILE A 435 1.42 -7.23 -26.25
C ILE A 435 0.01 -7.72 -25.97
N SER A 436 -0.07 -8.96 -25.50
CA SER A 436 -1.28 -9.53 -24.91
C SER A 436 -1.09 -9.69 -23.40
N ILE A 437 -2.10 -9.31 -22.62
CA ILE A 437 -2.00 -9.25 -21.14
C ILE A 437 -2.96 -10.26 -20.53
N HIS A 438 -2.43 -11.08 -19.62
CA HIS A 438 -3.23 -11.99 -18.79
C HIS A 438 -3.08 -11.66 -17.32
N ASP A 439 -4.21 -11.54 -16.62
CA ASP A 439 -4.25 -11.52 -15.16
C ASP A 439 -5.54 -12.20 -14.67
N PRO A 440 -5.47 -13.19 -13.76
CA PRO A 440 -6.68 -13.89 -13.31
C PRO A 440 -7.58 -13.04 -12.39
N HIS A 441 -7.07 -11.95 -11.83
CA HIS A 441 -7.77 -11.14 -10.83
C HIS A 441 -8.07 -9.72 -11.32
N VAL A 442 -7.18 -9.09 -12.10
CA VAL A 442 -7.38 -7.75 -12.64
C VAL A 442 -8.15 -7.83 -13.94
N LEU A 443 -9.34 -7.23 -13.99
CA LEU A 443 -10.23 -7.29 -15.17
C LEU A 443 -10.05 -6.09 -16.11
N SER A 444 -9.57 -4.96 -15.61
CA SER A 444 -9.38 -3.74 -16.39
C SER A 444 -8.40 -2.79 -15.70
N TYR A 445 -7.73 -1.96 -16.48
CA TYR A 445 -6.82 -0.93 -15.97
C TYR A 445 -6.90 0.33 -16.85
N PRO A 446 -7.13 1.52 -16.24
CA PRO A 446 -7.36 2.75 -17.01
C PRO A 446 -6.10 3.31 -17.70
N GLY A 447 -4.91 2.80 -17.36
CA GLY A 447 -3.63 3.23 -17.94
C GLY A 447 -3.22 2.45 -19.20
N LEU A 448 -4.04 1.54 -19.74
CA LEU A 448 -3.76 0.85 -20.98
C LEU A 448 -4.07 1.73 -22.21
N ASP A 449 -3.38 1.46 -23.33
CA ASP A 449 -3.65 2.12 -24.59
C ASP A 449 -5.04 1.71 -25.13
N GLU A 450 -5.59 2.56 -26.00
CA GLU A 450 -6.89 2.29 -26.64
C GLU A 450 -6.84 0.97 -27.43
N GLY A 451 -7.74 0.06 -27.11
CA GLY A 451 -7.83 -1.27 -27.73
C GLY A 451 -7.11 -2.38 -26.95
N ASP A 452 -6.21 -2.06 -26.03
CA ASP A 452 -5.57 -3.07 -25.21
C ASP A 452 -6.45 -3.46 -24.01
N THR A 453 -6.50 -4.73 -23.69
CA THR A 453 -7.33 -5.29 -22.62
C THR A 453 -6.57 -6.32 -21.79
N ILE A 454 -7.01 -6.53 -20.54
CA ILE A 454 -6.53 -7.61 -19.69
C ILE A 454 -7.48 -8.79 -19.86
N SER A 455 -6.95 -9.94 -20.27
CA SER A 455 -7.70 -11.17 -20.52
C SER A 455 -7.55 -12.15 -19.37
N GLN A 456 -8.59 -12.93 -19.09
CA GLN A 456 -8.56 -14.11 -18.23
C GLN A 456 -8.36 -15.42 -19.04
N ASP A 457 -8.34 -15.33 -20.38
CA ASP A 457 -8.01 -16.47 -21.25
C ASP A 457 -6.50 -16.61 -21.39
N PHE A 458 -5.92 -17.43 -20.51
CA PHE A 458 -4.49 -17.72 -20.49
C PHE A 458 -4.00 -18.28 -21.82
N ASP A 459 -4.74 -19.23 -22.40
CA ASP A 459 -4.33 -19.93 -23.62
C ASP A 459 -4.34 -18.98 -24.84
N GLY A 460 -5.34 -18.12 -24.93
CA GLY A 460 -5.41 -17.10 -25.98
C GLY A 460 -4.27 -16.08 -25.89
N VAL A 461 -3.89 -15.69 -24.69
CA VAL A 461 -2.80 -14.72 -24.47
C VAL A 461 -1.43 -15.28 -24.83
N ILE A 462 -1.13 -16.53 -24.49
CA ILE A 462 0.20 -17.12 -24.77
C ILE A 462 0.33 -17.66 -26.21
N ALA A 463 -0.76 -17.82 -26.95
CA ALA A 463 -0.74 -18.39 -28.30
C ALA A 463 0.11 -17.53 -29.26
N GLY A 464 1.15 -18.14 -29.83
CA GLY A 464 2.06 -17.47 -30.75
C GLY A 464 3.00 -16.45 -30.11
N ALA A 465 3.08 -16.38 -28.78
CA ALA A 465 3.97 -15.45 -28.10
C ALA A 465 5.45 -15.83 -28.26
N ASP A 466 6.28 -14.88 -28.63
CA ASP A 466 7.73 -15.02 -28.65
C ASP A 466 8.33 -14.96 -27.26
N VAL A 467 7.70 -14.18 -26.38
CA VAL A 467 8.10 -13.95 -25.01
C VAL A 467 6.92 -14.15 -24.07
N ILE A 468 7.14 -14.88 -23.00
CA ILE A 468 6.28 -14.89 -21.82
C ILE A 468 7.02 -14.12 -20.71
N ALA A 469 6.46 -13.01 -20.25
CA ALA A 469 7.02 -12.18 -19.18
C ALA A 469 6.16 -12.29 -17.92
N VAL A 470 6.72 -12.80 -16.82
CA VAL A 470 5.98 -12.99 -15.55
C VAL A 470 6.30 -11.85 -14.59
N LEU A 471 5.29 -10.99 -14.32
CA LEU A 471 5.43 -9.81 -13.45
C LEU A 471 4.68 -9.93 -12.12
N ALA A 472 3.69 -10.84 -12.00
CA ALA A 472 3.04 -11.17 -10.73
C ALA A 472 3.16 -12.66 -10.41
N GLY A 473 3.25 -12.99 -9.12
CA GLY A 473 3.42 -14.37 -8.67
C GLY A 473 2.10 -15.05 -8.29
N HIS A 474 1.09 -15.01 -9.18
CA HIS A 474 -0.20 -15.67 -8.94
C HIS A 474 -0.05 -17.19 -8.84
N LYS A 475 -0.89 -17.81 -8.01
CA LYS A 475 -0.87 -19.27 -7.79
C LYS A 475 -1.06 -20.06 -9.09
N GLU A 476 -1.81 -19.51 -10.04
CA GLU A 476 -2.07 -20.07 -11.36
C GLU A 476 -0.76 -20.26 -12.16
N TYR A 477 0.19 -19.34 -12.03
CA TYR A 477 1.46 -19.42 -12.75
C TYR A 477 2.46 -20.39 -12.10
N LEU A 478 2.32 -20.67 -10.79
CA LEU A 478 3.16 -21.64 -10.09
C LEU A 478 2.90 -23.09 -10.52
N THR A 479 1.75 -23.37 -11.12
CA THR A 479 1.32 -24.72 -11.51
C THR A 479 1.45 -24.98 -13.00
N LEU A 480 2.02 -24.05 -13.77
CA LEU A 480 2.22 -24.20 -15.20
C LEU A 480 3.20 -25.33 -15.51
N LYS A 481 2.84 -26.15 -16.49
CA LYS A 481 3.69 -27.23 -16.98
C LYS A 481 4.39 -26.78 -18.26
N PRO A 482 5.72 -26.72 -18.29
CA PRO A 482 6.45 -26.09 -19.38
C PRO A 482 6.20 -26.78 -20.75
N GLU A 483 6.03 -28.10 -20.79
CA GLU A 483 5.77 -28.83 -22.04
C GLU A 483 4.38 -28.51 -22.62
N GLU A 484 3.37 -28.31 -21.76
CA GLU A 484 2.03 -27.93 -22.19
C GLU A 484 2.02 -26.49 -22.70
N VAL A 485 2.72 -25.60 -21.99
CA VAL A 485 2.87 -24.18 -22.41
C VAL A 485 3.63 -24.10 -23.74
N ALA A 486 4.73 -24.83 -23.92
CA ALA A 486 5.49 -24.86 -25.17
C ALA A 486 4.63 -25.28 -26.36
N LYS A 487 3.75 -26.28 -26.19
CA LYS A 487 2.82 -26.72 -27.25
C LYS A 487 1.80 -25.63 -27.61
N ARG A 488 1.27 -24.91 -26.62
CA ARG A 488 0.26 -23.86 -26.82
C ARG A 488 0.87 -22.62 -27.46
N VAL A 489 2.06 -22.22 -27.03
CA VAL A 489 2.82 -21.13 -27.63
C VAL A 489 3.10 -21.41 -29.11
N GLY A 490 3.50 -22.62 -29.46
CA GLY A 490 3.67 -23.06 -30.86
C GLY A 490 4.84 -22.40 -31.61
N VAL A 491 5.67 -21.62 -30.93
CA VAL A 491 6.81 -20.90 -31.51
C VAL A 491 8.10 -21.66 -31.28
N LYS A 492 9.01 -21.64 -32.26
CA LYS A 492 10.35 -22.22 -32.11
C LYS A 492 11.21 -21.37 -31.18
N CYS A 493 11.82 -21.99 -30.15
CA CYS A 493 12.65 -21.32 -29.15
C CYS A 493 11.92 -20.15 -28.44
N PRO A 494 10.78 -20.39 -27.77
CA PRO A 494 10.10 -19.37 -27.03
C PRO A 494 10.96 -18.88 -25.85
N VAL A 495 10.77 -17.62 -25.49
CA VAL A 495 11.49 -16.98 -24.37
C VAL A 495 10.57 -16.92 -23.14
N ILE A 496 11.13 -17.16 -21.95
CA ILE A 496 10.47 -16.87 -20.69
C ILE A 496 11.35 -15.95 -19.82
N VAL A 497 10.75 -14.87 -19.32
CA VAL A 497 11.44 -13.92 -18.43
C VAL A 497 10.67 -13.85 -17.11
N ASP A 498 11.32 -14.30 -16.04
CA ASP A 498 10.71 -14.43 -14.73
C ASP A 498 11.15 -13.30 -13.77
N GLY A 499 10.25 -12.35 -13.57
CA GLY A 499 10.43 -11.24 -12.65
C GLY A 499 10.10 -11.53 -11.19
N ARG A 500 9.58 -12.73 -10.86
CA ARG A 500 9.03 -13.03 -9.53
C ARG A 500 9.54 -14.34 -8.91
N ASN A 501 10.44 -15.02 -9.60
CA ASN A 501 10.98 -16.34 -9.20
C ASN A 501 9.89 -17.39 -8.98
N VAL A 502 8.93 -17.45 -9.88
CA VAL A 502 7.82 -18.41 -9.86
C VAL A 502 8.06 -19.61 -10.76
N ILE A 503 9.07 -19.53 -11.64
CA ILE A 503 9.41 -20.52 -12.64
C ILE A 503 10.63 -21.33 -12.22
N ASP A 504 10.60 -22.65 -12.37
CA ASP A 504 11.78 -23.50 -12.26
C ASP A 504 12.61 -23.41 -13.55
N PRO A 505 13.79 -22.77 -13.55
CA PRO A 505 14.56 -22.54 -14.76
C PRO A 505 14.92 -23.83 -15.52
N ASP A 506 15.29 -24.87 -14.79
CA ASP A 506 15.84 -26.08 -15.38
C ASP A 506 14.75 -26.85 -16.15
N MET A 507 13.55 -26.99 -15.58
CA MET A 507 12.39 -27.60 -16.25
C MET A 507 11.98 -26.85 -17.53
N TRP A 508 11.97 -25.52 -17.50
CA TRP A 508 11.56 -24.73 -18.66
C TRP A 508 12.61 -24.73 -19.77
N ILE A 509 13.89 -24.73 -19.42
CA ILE A 509 14.99 -24.87 -20.38
C ILE A 509 14.94 -26.27 -21.05
N GLU A 510 14.66 -27.33 -20.30
CA GLU A 510 14.48 -28.68 -20.83
C GLU A 510 13.30 -28.77 -21.80
N ALA A 511 12.20 -28.08 -21.51
CA ALA A 511 11.04 -27.97 -22.39
C ALA A 511 11.27 -27.10 -23.66
N GLY A 512 12.44 -26.49 -23.79
CA GLY A 512 12.84 -25.76 -25.01
C GLY A 512 12.82 -24.26 -24.92
N PHE A 513 12.51 -23.67 -23.76
CA PHE A 513 12.51 -22.22 -23.56
C PHE A 513 13.93 -21.67 -23.38
N ILE A 514 14.12 -20.41 -23.79
CA ILE A 514 15.23 -19.60 -23.36
C ILE A 514 14.77 -18.86 -22.12
N TYR A 515 15.41 -19.17 -20.99
CA TYR A 515 15.05 -18.60 -19.68
C TYR A 515 15.92 -17.42 -19.30
N LYS A 516 15.33 -16.37 -18.77
CA LYS A 516 15.97 -15.31 -17.98
C LYS A 516 15.12 -15.02 -16.74
N GLY A 517 15.77 -14.66 -15.64
CA GLY A 517 15.07 -14.33 -14.41
C GLY A 517 15.89 -13.39 -13.52
N ILE A 518 15.22 -12.53 -12.79
CA ILE A 518 15.85 -11.60 -11.85
C ILE A 518 16.59 -12.39 -10.76
N GLY A 519 17.85 -12.02 -10.52
CA GLY A 519 18.72 -12.71 -9.56
C GLY A 519 19.20 -14.08 -10.01
N ARG A 520 19.00 -14.43 -11.28
CA ARG A 520 19.46 -15.69 -11.86
C ARG A 520 20.64 -15.43 -12.81
N GLY A 521 21.77 -16.02 -12.54
CA GLY A 521 22.85 -16.11 -13.52
C GLY A 521 22.36 -16.79 -14.80
N ASP A 522 23.17 -16.73 -15.87
CA ASP A 522 22.76 -17.30 -17.16
C ASP A 522 22.67 -18.83 -17.14
N LYS A 523 21.48 -19.33 -16.86
CA LYS A 523 21.16 -20.76 -16.79
C LYS A 523 21.19 -21.49 -18.15
N ASN A 524 21.12 -20.76 -19.26
CA ASN A 524 21.09 -21.35 -20.60
C ASN A 524 22.46 -21.87 -21.09
N VAL A 525 23.53 -21.62 -20.37
CA VAL A 525 24.90 -21.98 -20.75
C VAL A 525 25.06 -23.49 -20.94
N HIS A 526 24.46 -24.31 -20.08
CA HIS A 526 24.55 -25.77 -20.16
C HIS A 526 23.99 -26.33 -21.48
N ARG A 527 22.93 -25.74 -22.04
CA ARG A 527 22.34 -26.19 -23.29
C ARG A 527 23.25 -25.94 -24.49
N LEU A 528 24.00 -24.84 -24.51
CA LEU A 528 24.98 -24.53 -25.55
C LEU A 528 26.15 -25.52 -25.55
N ILE A 529 26.58 -25.95 -24.36
CA ILE A 529 27.65 -26.95 -24.23
C ILE A 529 27.16 -28.33 -24.73
N LEU A 530 25.95 -28.72 -24.37
CA LEU A 530 25.37 -30.02 -24.78
C LEU A 530 25.00 -30.07 -26.28
N SER A 531 24.67 -28.94 -26.89
CA SER A 531 24.34 -28.83 -28.32
C SER A 531 25.56 -28.72 -29.24
N GLY A 532 26.78 -28.71 -28.70
CA GLY A 532 28.02 -28.63 -29.47
C GLY A 532 28.26 -27.27 -30.16
N GLN A 533 27.49 -26.25 -29.85
CA GLN A 533 27.74 -24.92 -30.36
C GLN A 533 28.90 -24.28 -29.55
N HIS A 534 30.03 -24.09 -30.20
CA HIS A 534 31.19 -23.39 -29.62
C HIS A 534 30.79 -21.94 -29.30
N ILE A 535 30.89 -21.56 -28.03
CA ILE A 535 30.78 -20.17 -27.59
C ILE A 535 31.94 -19.41 -28.22
N SER A 536 31.69 -18.56 -29.21
CA SER A 536 32.69 -17.62 -29.69
C SER A 536 33.10 -16.74 -28.52
N LYS A 537 34.37 -16.73 -28.16
CA LYS A 537 34.94 -15.83 -27.15
C LYS A 537 34.53 -14.40 -27.51
N SER A 538 33.98 -13.69 -26.55
CA SER A 538 33.76 -12.23 -26.66
C SER A 538 35.04 -11.54 -27.13
N PRO A 539 34.96 -10.51 -27.98
CA PRO A 539 36.16 -9.74 -28.34
C PRO A 539 36.77 -9.17 -27.08
N GLU A 540 38.06 -9.39 -26.91
CA GLU A 540 38.88 -8.83 -25.84
C GLU A 540 38.65 -7.31 -25.78
N MET A 541 38.20 -6.80 -24.64
CA MET A 541 38.30 -5.38 -24.34
C MET A 541 39.77 -5.03 -24.31
N LYS A 542 40.25 -4.37 -25.35
CA LYS A 542 41.56 -3.72 -25.32
C LYS A 542 41.49 -2.56 -24.35
N SER A 543 42.42 -2.58 -23.40
CA SER A 543 42.72 -1.62 -22.33
C SER A 543 42.63 -0.16 -22.74
#